data_bba07da7de914089e91fad1e62a1bc09
#
_entry.id   bba07da7de914089e91fad1e62a1bc09
#
_cell.length_a   1.000
_cell.length_b   1.000
_cell.length_c   1.000
_cell.angle_alpha   90.00
_cell.angle_beta   90.00
_cell.angle_gamma   90.00
#
_symmetry.space_group_name_H-M   'P 1'
#
loop_
_entity.id
_entity.type
_entity.pdbx_description
1 polymer ?
#
loop_
_entity_poly.entity_id
_entity_poly.type
_entity_poly.pdbx_seq_one_letter_code
_entity_poly.pdbx_strand_id
1 'polypeptide(L)'
;MNNASALLQVQGLTFSHPGRPVFLDWSASVGAGATLVCGGESSGKTTLLRLLAAELPPSAGSLRLGQVVLADAPQAYRRQVFWADPRSPAMDALIVRAWLQGLPAQYSEWNAPALATHLDGFDLHPHLDKGFYMLSTGTRRKVLMAAALASGAPLTLTDEPVAGLDRASIRYLCQALADTAQAPDRALVVAHYEALDGVPWRAVIELPELD
;
A
#
# COMPACT_ATOMS: atom_id res chain seq x y z
N MET A 1 -26.74 9.21 -4.81
CA MET A 1 -25.38 8.62 -4.86
C MET A 1 -24.49 9.53 -4.02
N ASN A 2 -24.14 9.09 -2.81
CA ASN A 2 -23.29 9.89 -1.91
C ASN A 2 -21.90 10.01 -2.53
N ASN A 3 -21.59 11.20 -2.97
CA ASN A 3 -20.23 11.58 -3.41
C ASN A 3 -19.37 11.76 -2.15
N ALA A 4 -19.05 10.66 -1.45
CA ALA A 4 -17.99 10.67 -0.45
C ALA A 4 -16.76 11.17 -1.20
N SER A 5 -16.23 12.32 -0.77
CA SER A 5 -15.11 12.99 -1.42
C SER A 5 -13.99 11.97 -1.68
N ALA A 6 -13.69 11.70 -2.94
CA ALA A 6 -12.61 10.78 -3.31
C ALA A 6 -11.30 11.33 -2.78
N LEU A 7 -10.56 10.53 -2.01
CA LEU A 7 -9.23 10.89 -1.53
C LEU A 7 -8.21 10.81 -2.66
N LEU A 8 -8.23 9.74 -3.45
CA LEU A 8 -7.39 9.57 -4.63
C LEU A 8 -8.25 9.61 -5.89
N GLN A 9 -7.84 10.38 -6.87
CA GLN A 9 -8.41 10.44 -8.21
C GLN A 9 -7.34 10.11 -9.24
N VAL A 10 -7.66 9.18 -10.12
CA VAL A 10 -6.84 8.78 -11.27
C VAL A 10 -7.67 9.05 -12.53
N GLN A 11 -7.11 9.80 -13.48
CA GLN A 11 -7.80 10.16 -14.71
C GLN A 11 -6.91 9.89 -15.93
N GLY A 12 -7.41 9.10 -16.87
CA GLY A 12 -6.78 8.84 -18.14
C GLY A 12 -5.40 8.18 -18.05
N LEU A 13 -5.16 7.39 -17.01
CA LEU A 13 -3.85 6.77 -16.75
C LEU A 13 -3.45 5.86 -17.90
N THR A 14 -2.30 6.15 -18.50
CA THR A 14 -1.71 5.33 -19.56
C THR A 14 -0.29 4.94 -19.14
N PHE A 15 0.03 3.66 -19.24
CA PHE A 15 1.36 3.14 -18.94
C PHE A 15 1.62 1.85 -19.72
N SER A 16 2.84 1.70 -20.21
CA SER A 16 3.33 0.48 -20.85
C SER A 16 4.71 0.12 -20.32
N HIS A 17 4.93 -1.17 -20.08
CA HIS A 17 6.29 -1.70 -20.04
C HIS A 17 6.83 -1.80 -21.48
N PRO A 18 8.15 -1.94 -21.69
CA PRO A 18 8.70 -2.14 -23.03
C PRO A 18 7.98 -3.30 -23.75
N GLY A 19 7.29 -2.95 -24.84
CA GLY A 19 6.55 -3.91 -25.67
C GLY A 19 5.21 -4.42 -25.12
N ARG A 20 4.77 -3.96 -23.93
CA ARG A 20 3.52 -4.45 -23.33
C ARG A 20 2.71 -3.30 -22.70
N PRO A 21 1.56 -2.92 -23.25
CA PRO A 21 0.64 -1.98 -22.61
C PRO A 21 0.05 -2.63 -21.34
N VAL A 22 -0.12 -1.81 -20.28
CA VAL A 22 -0.72 -2.24 -19.01
C VAL A 22 -1.98 -1.44 -18.71
N PHE A 23 -1.93 -0.13 -18.90
CA PHE A 23 -3.08 0.76 -18.72
C PHE A 23 -3.21 1.65 -19.95
N LEU A 24 -4.43 1.79 -20.49
CA LEU A 24 -4.78 2.65 -21.61
C LEU A 24 -6.02 3.45 -21.21
N ASP A 25 -5.82 4.77 -20.98
CA ASP A 25 -6.89 5.70 -20.58
C ASP A 25 -7.71 5.22 -19.36
N TRP A 26 -7.03 4.58 -18.40
CA TRP A 26 -7.68 4.01 -17.23
C TRP A 26 -7.96 5.09 -16.18
N SER A 27 -9.17 5.05 -15.60
CA SER A 27 -9.61 6.02 -14.59
C SER A 27 -10.25 5.32 -13.40
N ALA A 28 -9.99 5.83 -12.20
CA ALA A 28 -10.58 5.34 -10.96
C ALA A 28 -10.63 6.43 -9.89
N SER A 29 -11.49 6.21 -8.90
CA SER A 29 -11.58 7.04 -7.69
C SER A 29 -11.55 6.14 -6.46
N VAL A 30 -10.72 6.50 -5.47
CA VAL A 30 -10.62 5.78 -4.20
C VAL A 30 -11.01 6.72 -3.07
N GLY A 31 -12.01 6.33 -2.30
CA GLY A 31 -12.45 7.03 -1.08
C GLY A 31 -11.72 6.54 0.16
N ALA A 32 -12.10 7.09 1.32
CA ALA A 32 -11.65 6.58 2.62
C ALA A 32 -12.12 5.13 2.83
N GLY A 33 -11.33 4.36 3.59
CA GLY A 33 -11.58 2.95 3.86
C GLY A 33 -10.76 2.00 3.00
N ALA A 34 -11.11 0.73 3.02
CA ALA A 34 -10.38 -0.31 2.29
C ALA A 34 -10.92 -0.48 0.87
N THR A 35 -10.02 -0.46 -0.11
CA THR A 35 -10.27 -0.78 -1.52
C THR A 35 -9.42 -1.98 -1.92
N LEU A 36 -10.06 -3.01 -2.44
CA LEU A 36 -9.39 -4.16 -3.03
C LEU A 36 -9.08 -3.88 -4.50
N VAL A 37 -7.86 -4.13 -4.91
CA VAL A 37 -7.46 -4.23 -6.32
C VAL A 37 -7.22 -5.69 -6.63
N CYS A 38 -8.10 -6.30 -7.40
CA CYS A 38 -8.02 -7.71 -7.79
C CYS A 38 -7.84 -7.89 -9.30
N GLY A 39 -7.48 -9.09 -9.68
CA GLY A 39 -7.22 -9.48 -11.06
C GLY A 39 -6.30 -10.69 -11.09
N GLY A 40 -6.24 -11.36 -12.21
CA GLY A 40 -5.40 -12.53 -12.45
C GLY A 40 -3.91 -12.26 -12.24
N GLU A 41 -3.11 -13.29 -12.38
CA GLU A 41 -1.65 -13.13 -12.40
C GLU A 41 -1.23 -12.23 -13.57
N SER A 42 -0.24 -11.37 -13.35
CA SER A 42 0.22 -10.40 -14.37
C SER A 42 -0.81 -9.37 -14.87
N SER A 43 -1.96 -9.19 -14.20
CA SER A 43 -2.97 -8.18 -14.57
C SER A 43 -2.53 -6.72 -14.31
N GLY A 44 -1.34 -6.50 -13.78
CA GLY A 44 -0.81 -5.14 -13.55
C GLY A 44 -1.02 -4.61 -12.13
N LYS A 45 -1.48 -5.40 -11.15
CA LYS A 45 -1.71 -4.95 -9.76
C LYS A 45 -0.51 -4.21 -9.16
N THR A 46 0.66 -4.86 -9.15
CA THR A 46 1.90 -4.24 -8.65
C THR A 46 2.28 -2.98 -9.44
N THR A 47 2.10 -3.00 -10.77
CA THR A 47 2.35 -1.84 -11.62
C THR A 47 1.43 -0.67 -11.25
N LEU A 48 0.13 -0.94 -11.01
CA LEU A 48 -0.80 0.08 -10.54
C LEU A 48 -0.33 0.69 -9.22
N LEU A 49 -0.01 -0.14 -8.21
CA LEU A 49 0.46 0.38 -6.92
C LEU A 49 1.72 1.24 -7.06
N ARG A 50 2.67 0.85 -7.90
CA ARG A 50 3.90 1.64 -8.17
C ARG A 50 3.61 2.96 -8.88
N LEU A 51 2.61 3.00 -9.77
CA LEU A 51 2.14 4.24 -10.40
C LEU A 51 1.47 5.14 -9.36
N LEU A 52 0.57 4.58 -8.52
CA LEU A 52 -0.09 5.32 -7.44
C LEU A 52 0.90 5.82 -6.38
N ALA A 53 2.00 5.10 -6.15
CA ALA A 53 3.10 5.52 -5.28
C ALA A 53 4.03 6.56 -5.90
N ALA A 54 3.82 6.92 -7.16
CA ALA A 54 4.71 7.78 -7.95
C ALA A 54 6.17 7.26 -8.05
N GLU A 55 6.35 5.92 -7.98
CA GLU A 55 7.62 5.26 -8.31
C GLU A 55 7.82 5.13 -9.83
N LEU A 56 6.72 4.90 -10.55
CA LEU A 56 6.70 4.85 -12.01
C LEU A 56 6.02 6.10 -12.54
N PRO A 57 6.61 6.81 -13.51
CA PRO A 57 5.94 7.91 -14.19
C PRO A 57 4.92 7.34 -15.19
N PRO A 58 3.65 7.79 -15.16
CA PRO A 58 2.71 7.45 -16.22
C PRO A 58 3.11 8.12 -17.54
N SER A 59 2.77 7.48 -18.66
CA SER A 59 2.98 8.06 -20.00
C SER A 59 1.96 9.16 -20.31
N ALA A 60 0.74 9.05 -19.74
CA ALA A 60 -0.32 10.05 -19.82
C ALA A 60 -1.26 9.90 -18.63
N GLY A 61 -2.14 10.90 -18.44
CA GLY A 61 -3.12 10.93 -17.35
C GLY A 61 -2.65 11.75 -16.16
N SER A 62 -3.51 11.81 -15.14
CA SER A 62 -3.23 12.56 -13.90
C SER A 62 -3.59 11.77 -12.66
N LEU A 63 -2.80 11.99 -11.59
CA LEU A 63 -3.07 11.47 -10.26
C LEU A 63 -3.20 12.66 -9.31
N ARG A 64 -4.26 12.65 -8.49
CA ARG A 64 -4.49 13.64 -7.44
C ARG A 64 -4.83 12.95 -6.14
N LEU A 65 -4.17 13.33 -5.06
CA LEU A 65 -4.45 12.88 -3.70
C LEU A 65 -4.85 14.11 -2.86
N GLY A 66 -6.10 14.14 -2.42
CA GLY A 66 -6.69 15.33 -1.83
C GLY A 66 -6.62 16.53 -2.76
N GLN A 67 -5.88 17.56 -2.36
CA GLN A 67 -5.65 18.76 -3.16
C GLN A 67 -4.33 18.72 -3.96
N VAL A 68 -3.51 17.67 -3.79
CA VAL A 68 -2.17 17.60 -4.37
C VAL A 68 -2.20 16.81 -5.67
N VAL A 69 -1.86 17.47 -6.78
CA VAL A 69 -1.67 16.83 -8.09
C VAL A 69 -0.22 16.37 -8.21
N LEU A 70 -0.01 15.11 -8.61
CA LEU A 70 1.33 14.53 -8.71
C LEU A 70 2.25 15.34 -9.65
N ALA A 71 1.75 15.78 -10.80
CA ALA A 71 2.53 16.53 -11.78
C ALA A 71 3.02 17.89 -11.24
N ASP A 72 2.21 18.54 -10.41
CA ASP A 72 2.49 19.90 -9.91
C ASP A 72 3.40 19.86 -8.67
N ALA A 73 3.22 18.86 -7.80
CA ALA A 73 3.92 18.77 -6.52
C ALA A 73 4.31 17.33 -6.16
N PRO A 74 5.23 16.68 -6.90
CA PRO A 74 5.53 15.26 -6.76
C PRO A 74 6.07 14.88 -5.38
N GLN A 75 6.82 15.73 -4.72
CA GLN A 75 7.33 15.47 -3.37
C GLN A 75 6.20 15.55 -2.32
N ALA A 76 5.30 16.52 -2.43
CA ALA A 76 4.15 16.67 -1.54
C ALA A 76 3.17 15.49 -1.73
N TYR A 77 3.00 15.01 -2.96
CA TYR A 77 2.21 13.82 -3.24
C TYR A 77 2.82 12.58 -2.55
N ARG A 78 4.12 12.30 -2.77
CA ARG A 78 4.80 11.13 -2.20
C ARG A 78 4.77 11.09 -0.66
N ARG A 79 4.83 12.23 0.00
CA ARG A 79 4.74 12.33 1.47
C ARG A 79 3.37 11.90 2.03
N GLN A 80 2.34 11.86 1.20
CA GLN A 80 0.99 11.42 1.57
C GLN A 80 0.75 9.94 1.26
N VAL A 81 1.73 9.25 0.66
CA VAL A 81 1.59 7.85 0.24
C VAL A 81 2.56 6.98 1.02
N PHE A 82 2.03 5.97 1.72
CA PHE A 82 2.86 4.88 2.21
C PHE A 82 2.89 3.76 1.17
N TRP A 83 4.08 3.45 0.72
CA TRP A 83 4.38 2.34 -0.16
C TRP A 83 5.74 1.74 0.18
N ALA A 84 5.81 0.43 0.30
CA ALA A 84 7.05 -0.30 0.43
C ALA A 84 6.92 -1.62 -0.35
N ASP A 85 7.66 -1.73 -1.46
CA ASP A 85 7.64 -2.95 -2.28
C ASP A 85 8.29 -4.11 -1.50
N PRO A 86 7.54 -5.17 -1.17
CA PRO A 86 8.09 -6.30 -0.42
C PRO A 86 9.19 -7.08 -1.17
N ARG A 87 9.28 -6.89 -2.48
CA ARG A 87 10.27 -7.54 -3.36
C ARG A 87 11.49 -6.67 -3.64
N SER A 88 11.46 -5.39 -3.23
CA SER A 88 12.56 -4.47 -3.49
C SER A 88 13.81 -4.84 -2.71
N PRO A 89 14.99 -4.99 -3.33
CA PRO A 89 16.25 -5.19 -2.60
C PRO A 89 16.77 -3.92 -1.93
N ALA A 90 16.16 -2.77 -2.17
CA ALA A 90 16.63 -1.47 -1.65
C ALA A 90 16.73 -1.41 -0.12
N MET A 91 15.92 -2.24 0.58
CA MET A 91 15.94 -2.31 2.04
C MET A 91 16.89 -3.39 2.59
N ASP A 92 17.44 -4.26 1.76
CA ASP A 92 18.15 -5.46 2.22
C ASP A 92 19.28 -5.16 3.21
N ALA A 93 20.05 -4.11 2.97
CA ALA A 93 21.16 -3.70 3.84
C ALA A 93 20.73 -2.96 5.11
N LEU A 94 19.45 -2.61 5.25
CA LEU A 94 18.95 -1.86 6.40
C LEU A 94 18.63 -2.80 7.57
N ILE A 95 18.90 -2.35 8.78
CA ILE A 95 18.41 -2.99 10.02
C ILE A 95 16.96 -2.57 10.22
N VAL A 96 16.09 -3.52 10.53
CA VAL A 96 14.63 -3.30 10.69
C VAL A 96 14.35 -2.14 11.65
N ARG A 97 14.94 -2.16 12.85
CA ARG A 97 14.79 -1.10 13.86
C ARG A 97 15.17 0.26 13.31
N ALA A 98 16.33 0.37 12.67
CA ALA A 98 16.81 1.64 12.12
C ALA A 98 15.88 2.16 11.00
N TRP A 99 15.37 1.27 10.15
CA TRP A 99 14.40 1.64 9.12
C TRP A 99 13.10 2.17 9.73
N LEU A 100 12.51 1.44 10.71
CA LEU A 100 11.30 1.88 11.42
C LEU A 100 11.48 3.23 12.12
N GLN A 101 12.64 3.45 12.74
CA GLN A 101 12.97 4.73 13.40
C GLN A 101 13.11 5.91 12.44
N GLY A 102 13.42 5.66 11.17
CA GLY A 102 13.49 6.70 10.14
C GLY A 102 12.14 7.16 9.60
N LEU A 103 11.07 6.35 9.74
CA LEU A 103 9.76 6.64 9.16
C LEU A 103 9.03 7.86 9.74
N PRO A 104 9.11 8.18 11.04
CA PRO A 104 8.47 9.39 11.60
C PRO A 104 8.89 10.69 10.93
N ALA A 105 10.10 10.75 10.39
CA ALA A 105 10.58 11.93 9.64
C ALA A 105 9.90 12.08 8.25
N GLN A 106 9.28 11.03 7.75
CA GLN A 106 8.63 11.02 6.44
C GLN A 106 7.11 11.20 6.53
N TYR A 107 6.50 10.78 7.65
CA TYR A 107 5.05 10.75 7.86
C TYR A 107 4.68 11.59 9.08
N SER A 108 4.01 12.74 8.87
CA SER A 108 3.62 13.66 9.95
C SER A 108 2.64 13.03 10.95
N GLU A 109 1.80 12.13 10.47
CA GLU A 109 0.76 11.45 11.26
C GLU A 109 1.22 10.06 11.77
N TRP A 110 2.55 9.86 11.84
CA TRP A 110 3.11 8.62 12.36
C TRP A 110 2.61 8.30 13.76
N ASN A 111 2.07 7.09 13.93
CA ASN A 111 1.51 6.62 15.19
C ASN A 111 2.44 5.59 15.85
N ALA A 112 3.34 6.05 16.73
CA ALA A 112 4.28 5.18 17.42
C ALA A 112 3.60 4.17 18.38
N PRO A 113 2.52 4.51 19.12
CA PRO A 113 1.73 3.53 19.85
C PRO A 113 1.14 2.43 18.98
N ALA A 114 0.59 2.77 17.80
CA ALA A 114 0.08 1.80 16.85
C ALA A 114 1.20 0.88 16.34
N LEU A 115 2.39 1.43 16.05
CA LEU A 115 3.54 0.60 15.68
C LEU A 115 3.85 -0.43 16.76
N ALA A 116 3.92 -0.02 18.05
CA ALA A 116 4.19 -0.95 19.15
C ALA A 116 3.15 -2.08 19.18
N THR A 117 1.86 -1.75 19.08
CA THR A 117 0.77 -2.74 19.00
C THR A 117 0.95 -3.71 17.82
N HIS A 118 1.37 -3.21 16.65
CA HIS A 118 1.58 -4.06 15.48
C HIS A 118 2.86 -4.91 15.56
N LEU A 119 3.90 -4.41 16.24
CA LEU A 119 5.10 -5.21 16.53
C LEU A 119 4.77 -6.40 17.45
N ASP A 120 3.94 -6.18 18.46
CA ASP A 120 3.43 -7.24 19.34
C ASP A 120 2.53 -8.21 18.57
N GLY A 121 1.55 -7.71 17.85
CA GLY A 121 0.54 -8.51 17.14
C GLY A 121 1.12 -9.39 16.03
N PHE A 122 2.23 -9.00 15.42
CA PHE A 122 2.95 -9.79 14.42
C PHE A 122 4.14 -10.58 14.99
N ASP A 123 4.41 -10.52 16.31
CA ASP A 123 5.58 -11.14 16.96
C ASP A 123 6.90 -10.74 16.29
N LEU A 124 7.13 -9.42 16.16
CA LEU A 124 8.29 -8.89 15.42
C LEU A 124 9.50 -8.54 16.29
N HIS A 125 9.37 -8.52 17.62
CA HIS A 125 10.47 -8.14 18.53
C HIS A 125 11.77 -8.91 18.29
N PRO A 126 11.76 -10.26 18.06
CA PRO A 126 12.97 -11.03 17.81
C PRO A 126 13.67 -10.70 16.48
N HIS A 127 13.04 -9.88 15.64
CA HIS A 127 13.51 -9.56 14.30
C HIS A 127 14.01 -8.13 14.14
N LEU A 128 13.79 -7.26 15.14
CA LEU A 128 14.06 -5.82 15.04
C LEU A 128 15.55 -5.49 14.79
N ASP A 129 16.46 -6.27 15.32
CA ASP A 129 17.89 -6.04 15.19
C ASP A 129 18.54 -6.83 14.03
N LYS A 130 17.72 -7.47 13.20
CA LYS A 130 18.16 -8.15 11.97
C LYS A 130 18.14 -7.22 10.76
N GLY A 131 19.02 -7.49 9.81
CA GLY A 131 18.92 -6.89 8.47
C GLY A 131 17.73 -7.47 7.71
N PHE A 132 17.11 -6.68 6.82
CA PHE A 132 15.99 -7.16 6.01
C PHE A 132 16.34 -8.40 5.19
N TYR A 133 17.59 -8.54 4.71
CA TYR A 133 18.06 -9.73 3.99
C TYR A 133 18.03 -11.02 4.80
N MET A 134 17.96 -10.93 6.15
CA MET A 134 17.89 -12.07 7.05
C MET A 134 16.46 -12.53 7.33
N LEU A 135 15.47 -11.78 6.88
CA LEU A 135 14.07 -12.06 7.15
C LEU A 135 13.50 -13.05 6.13
N SER A 136 12.62 -13.95 6.60
CA SER A 136 11.78 -14.70 5.68
C SER A 136 10.85 -13.73 4.92
N THR A 137 10.34 -14.17 3.78
CA THR A 137 9.34 -13.40 3.00
C THR A 137 8.15 -12.97 3.85
N GLY A 138 7.62 -13.86 4.69
CA GLY A 138 6.51 -13.55 5.59
C GLY A 138 6.89 -12.55 6.68
N THR A 139 8.05 -12.72 7.32
CA THR A 139 8.52 -11.78 8.36
C THR A 139 8.77 -10.38 7.77
N ARG A 140 9.37 -10.31 6.58
CA ARG A 140 9.57 -9.04 5.86
C ARG A 140 8.22 -8.35 5.62
N ARG A 141 7.20 -9.07 5.14
CA ARG A 141 5.85 -8.51 4.96
C ARG A 141 5.22 -8.02 6.26
N LYS A 142 5.34 -8.80 7.34
CA LYS A 142 4.84 -8.36 8.65
C LYS A 142 5.45 -7.02 9.08
N VAL A 143 6.77 -6.83 8.90
CA VAL A 143 7.44 -5.54 9.20
C VAL A 143 6.86 -4.41 8.34
N LEU A 144 6.71 -4.63 7.02
CA LEU A 144 6.15 -3.62 6.12
C LEU A 144 4.70 -3.30 6.48
N MET A 145 3.89 -4.30 6.85
CA MET A 145 2.51 -4.10 7.27
C MET A 145 2.40 -3.34 8.60
N ALA A 146 3.26 -3.65 9.58
CA ALA A 146 3.31 -2.90 10.84
C ALA A 146 3.60 -1.40 10.59
N ALA A 147 4.57 -1.12 9.72
CA ALA A 147 4.90 0.25 9.32
C ALA A 147 3.76 0.92 8.54
N ALA A 148 3.15 0.20 7.58
CA ALA A 148 2.03 0.68 6.78
C ALA A 148 0.85 1.11 7.66
N LEU A 149 0.45 0.27 8.61
CA LEU A 149 -0.67 0.53 9.52
C LEU A 149 -0.38 1.69 10.46
N ALA A 150 0.88 1.84 10.91
CA ALA A 150 1.32 2.92 11.79
C ALA A 150 1.63 4.24 11.08
N SER A 151 1.73 4.24 9.75
CA SER A 151 2.20 5.41 8.99
C SER A 151 1.31 6.65 9.11
N GLY A 152 0.00 6.46 9.32
CA GLY A 152 -0.96 7.56 9.27
C GLY A 152 -1.11 8.20 7.88
N ALA A 153 -0.46 7.64 6.85
CA ALA A 153 -0.51 8.20 5.51
C ALA A 153 -1.93 8.23 4.94
N PRO A 154 -2.36 9.34 4.31
CA PRO A 154 -3.68 9.43 3.66
C PRO A 154 -3.94 8.32 2.63
N LEU A 155 -2.90 7.87 1.93
CA LEU A 155 -2.95 6.73 1.02
C LEU A 155 -1.94 5.67 1.45
N THR A 156 -2.41 4.48 1.76
CA THR A 156 -1.58 3.33 2.09
C THR A 156 -1.77 2.25 1.04
N LEU A 157 -0.67 1.81 0.43
CA LEU A 157 -0.65 0.83 -0.66
C LEU A 157 0.04 -0.45 -0.19
N THR A 158 -0.56 -1.61 -0.45
CA THR A 158 0.00 -2.91 -0.04
C THR A 158 -0.17 -3.95 -1.15
N ASP A 159 0.91 -4.69 -1.44
CA ASP A 159 0.94 -5.73 -2.49
C ASP A 159 1.05 -7.11 -1.87
N GLU A 160 0.04 -7.96 -2.12
CA GLU A 160 -0.02 -9.34 -1.63
C GLU A 160 0.31 -9.46 -0.13
N PRO A 161 -0.41 -8.74 0.75
CA PRO A 161 0.00 -8.55 2.14
C PRO A 161 0.02 -9.83 2.97
N VAL A 162 -0.71 -10.87 2.57
CA VAL A 162 -0.79 -12.16 3.30
C VAL A 162 0.19 -13.22 2.79
N ALA A 163 0.88 -12.97 1.67
CA ALA A 163 1.76 -13.97 1.08
C ALA A 163 2.92 -14.37 2.01
N GLY A 164 3.02 -15.64 2.32
CA GLY A 164 4.04 -16.19 3.22
C GLY A 164 3.76 -15.97 4.72
N LEU A 165 2.59 -15.47 5.10
CA LEU A 165 2.15 -15.35 6.48
C LEU A 165 1.53 -16.66 6.99
N ASP A 166 1.70 -16.92 8.28
CA ASP A 166 0.97 -17.94 9.01
C ASP A 166 -0.48 -17.51 9.32
N ARG A 167 -1.35 -18.47 9.65
CA ARG A 167 -2.77 -18.21 9.90
C ARG A 167 -3.04 -17.20 11.03
N ALA A 168 -2.22 -17.17 12.06
CA ALA A 168 -2.40 -16.24 13.17
C ALA A 168 -2.12 -14.81 12.71
N SER A 169 -1.03 -14.62 11.96
CA SER A 169 -0.65 -13.34 11.38
C SER A 169 -1.66 -12.84 10.33
N ILE A 170 -2.26 -13.74 9.53
CA ILE A 170 -3.33 -13.35 8.59
C ILE A 170 -4.55 -12.83 9.35
N ARG A 171 -5.01 -13.55 10.40
CA ARG A 171 -6.14 -13.07 11.21
C ARG A 171 -5.87 -11.73 11.85
N TYR A 172 -4.66 -11.55 12.43
CA TYR A 172 -4.25 -10.28 13.00
C TYR A 172 -4.27 -9.16 11.96
N LEU A 173 -3.68 -9.40 10.78
CA LEU A 173 -3.64 -8.43 9.69
C LEU A 173 -5.04 -8.02 9.23
N CYS A 174 -5.94 -8.99 9.02
CA CYS A 174 -7.31 -8.70 8.59
C CYS A 174 -8.05 -7.82 9.61
N GLN A 175 -7.89 -8.10 10.93
CA GLN A 175 -8.46 -7.26 11.98
C GLN A 175 -7.84 -5.84 11.94
N ALA A 176 -6.52 -5.73 11.87
CA ALA A 176 -5.84 -4.44 11.83
C ALA A 176 -6.20 -3.60 10.57
N LEU A 177 -6.40 -4.25 9.42
CA LEU A 177 -6.90 -3.59 8.22
C LEU A 177 -8.35 -3.12 8.41
N ALA A 178 -9.21 -3.95 9.04
CA ALA A 178 -10.59 -3.59 9.31
C ALA A 178 -10.70 -2.38 10.26
N ASP A 179 -9.88 -2.35 11.31
CA ASP A 179 -9.83 -1.23 12.26
C ASP A 179 -9.34 0.06 11.58
N THR A 180 -8.26 -0.04 10.79
CA THR A 180 -7.68 1.11 10.07
C THR A 180 -8.64 1.63 8.99
N ALA A 181 -9.44 0.76 8.36
CA ALA A 181 -10.42 1.15 7.34
C ALA A 181 -11.59 1.99 7.88
N GLN A 182 -11.73 2.13 9.21
CA GLN A 182 -12.71 3.03 9.81
C GLN A 182 -12.27 4.51 9.81
N ALA A 183 -11.00 4.80 9.57
CA ALA A 183 -10.50 6.17 9.53
C ALA A 183 -11.14 6.94 8.35
N PRO A 184 -11.75 8.12 8.59
CA PRO A 184 -12.53 8.84 7.57
C PRO A 184 -11.66 9.55 6.52
N ASP A 185 -10.38 9.70 6.79
CA ASP A 185 -9.39 10.47 6.03
C ASP A 185 -8.27 9.61 5.46
N ARG A 186 -8.40 8.28 5.52
CA ARG A 186 -7.38 7.33 5.08
C ARG A 186 -7.93 6.33 4.07
N ALA A 187 -7.23 6.17 2.96
CA ALA A 187 -7.49 5.16 1.95
C ALA A 187 -6.46 4.02 2.06
N LEU A 188 -6.94 2.79 2.18
CA LEU A 188 -6.15 1.57 2.13
C LEU A 188 -6.40 0.89 0.79
N VAL A 189 -5.40 0.81 -0.07
CA VAL A 189 -5.47 0.08 -1.33
C VAL A 189 -4.66 -1.20 -1.21
N VAL A 190 -5.34 -2.32 -1.26
CA VAL A 190 -4.76 -3.65 -1.10
C VAL A 190 -4.84 -4.39 -2.43
N ALA A 191 -3.70 -4.71 -3.02
CA ALA A 191 -3.65 -5.58 -4.19
C ALA A 191 -3.58 -7.04 -3.74
N HIS A 192 -4.58 -7.84 -4.14
CA HIS A 192 -4.63 -9.26 -3.83
C HIS A 192 -5.53 -9.97 -4.86
N TYR A 193 -5.41 -11.28 -4.97
CA TYR A 193 -6.21 -12.06 -5.95
C TYR A 193 -7.66 -12.25 -5.49
N GLU A 194 -7.94 -12.18 -4.19
CA GLU A 194 -9.28 -12.31 -3.61
C GLU A 194 -9.49 -11.39 -2.40
N ALA A 195 -10.74 -11.19 -2.00
CA ALA A 195 -11.08 -10.43 -0.82
C ALA A 195 -10.60 -11.15 0.46
N LEU A 196 -9.95 -10.42 1.36
CA LEU A 196 -9.55 -10.96 2.66
C LEU A 196 -10.76 -10.96 3.60
N ASP A 197 -10.96 -12.07 4.30
CA ASP A 197 -12.06 -12.25 5.24
C ASP A 197 -12.03 -11.21 6.37
N GLY A 198 -13.20 -10.67 6.71
CA GLY A 198 -13.36 -9.73 7.81
C GLY A 198 -12.94 -8.28 7.51
N VAL A 199 -12.34 -7.99 6.35
CA VAL A 199 -12.03 -6.63 5.95
C VAL A 199 -13.25 -5.97 5.30
N PRO A 200 -13.71 -4.79 5.79
CA PRO A 200 -14.88 -4.10 5.25
C PRO A 200 -14.53 -3.36 3.95
N TRP A 201 -14.51 -4.08 2.84
CA TRP A 201 -14.20 -3.49 1.53
C TRP A 201 -15.26 -2.49 1.10
N ARG A 202 -14.87 -1.23 0.92
CA ARG A 202 -15.75 -0.18 0.39
C ARG A 202 -15.85 -0.18 -1.12
N ALA A 203 -14.81 -0.65 -1.78
CA ALA A 203 -14.74 -0.77 -3.23
C ALA A 203 -13.87 -1.96 -3.63
N VAL A 204 -14.17 -2.50 -4.80
CA VAL A 204 -13.36 -3.49 -5.49
C VAL A 204 -13.06 -2.94 -6.88
N ILE A 205 -11.79 -2.88 -7.23
CA ILE A 205 -11.29 -2.52 -8.55
C ILE A 205 -10.79 -3.81 -9.20
N GLU A 206 -11.50 -4.28 -10.21
CA GLU A 206 -11.08 -5.43 -11.00
C GLU A 206 -10.22 -4.97 -12.17
N LEU A 207 -8.99 -5.46 -12.24
CA LEU A 207 -8.12 -5.21 -13.37
C LEU A 207 -8.39 -6.26 -14.45
N PRO A 208 -8.50 -5.85 -15.73
CA PRO A 208 -8.67 -6.79 -16.83
C PRO A 208 -7.46 -7.72 -16.95
N GLU A 209 -7.69 -8.92 -17.46
CA GLU A 209 -6.59 -9.76 -17.91
C GLU A 209 -5.90 -9.07 -19.09
N LEU A 210 -4.58 -9.06 -19.06
CA LEU A 210 -3.77 -8.52 -20.15
C LEU A 210 -3.40 -9.67 -21.08
N ASP A 211 -3.90 -9.60 -22.32
CA ASP A 211 -3.57 -10.56 -23.38
C ASP A 211 -2.09 -10.56 -23.75
#